data_2ef54a6f420eb7159e45705af5b97a76
#
_entry.id   2ef54a6f420eb7159e45705af5b97a76
#
_cell.length_a   1.000
_cell.length_b   1.000
_cell.length_c   1.000
_cell.angle_alpha   90.00
_cell.angle_beta   90.00
_cell.angle_gamma   90.00
#
_symmetry.space_group_name_H-M   'P 1'
#
loop_
_entity.id
_entity.type
_entity.pdbx_description
1 polymer ?
#
loop_
_entity_poly.entity_id
_entity_poly.type
_entity_poly.pdbx_seq_one_letter_code
_entity_poly.pdbx_strand_id
1 'polypeptide(L)'
;MPSHRQPCSRVRVALLIAGSALATIPFATQHASAAESVTRFGSTRAQDCFHAADAHRPSREGIATCDAALSEDLLSKADRAATLVNRGILRVLQKDNEGALADYAAGLALVPDLADAYVNRGMVYVRVSGKETLAIEEINKGLSFGSRDESVALFGRALAYEALGRVTDAYHDYKRAAELKPQWDAPKKELARFTVRGPAPQAE
;
A
#
# COMPACT_ATOMS: atom_id res chain seq x y z
N MET A 1 -20.35 -12.29 -20.08
CA MET A 1 -19.75 -11.10 -19.46
C MET A 1 -19.77 -11.27 -17.95
N PRO A 2 -18.64 -11.52 -17.27
CA PRO A 2 -18.62 -11.61 -15.83
C PRO A 2 -18.29 -10.24 -15.23
N SER A 3 -19.14 -9.80 -14.30
CA SER A 3 -19.02 -8.54 -13.58
C SER A 3 -17.86 -8.58 -12.58
N HIS A 4 -16.86 -7.75 -12.80
CA HIS A 4 -15.81 -7.47 -11.83
C HIS A 4 -16.42 -6.74 -10.62
N ARG A 5 -16.51 -7.44 -9.48
CA ARG A 5 -16.79 -6.79 -8.20
C ARG A 5 -15.47 -6.32 -7.61
N GLN A 6 -15.27 -5.01 -7.59
CA GLN A 6 -14.16 -4.38 -6.89
C GLN A 6 -14.32 -4.51 -5.36
N PRO A 7 -13.23 -4.75 -4.62
CA PRO A 7 -13.28 -4.70 -3.16
C PRO A 7 -13.51 -3.29 -2.65
N CYS A 8 -14.37 -3.18 -1.65
CA CYS A 8 -14.92 -1.95 -1.09
C CYS A 8 -13.85 -1.07 -0.45
N SER A 9 -13.45 0.01 -1.13
CA SER A 9 -12.72 1.13 -0.54
C SER A 9 -13.72 2.09 0.09
N ARG A 10 -13.80 2.18 1.42
CA ARG A 10 -14.59 3.21 2.10
C ARG A 10 -13.72 4.43 2.38
N VAL A 11 -13.80 5.41 1.51
CA VAL A 11 -13.40 6.79 1.81
C VAL A 11 -14.51 7.42 2.67
N ARG A 12 -14.19 7.87 3.87
CA ARG A 12 -15.11 8.66 4.70
C ARG A 12 -14.92 10.13 4.39
N VAL A 13 -15.92 10.72 3.73
CA VAL A 13 -16.08 12.17 3.68
C VAL A 13 -16.92 12.58 4.90
N ALA A 14 -16.34 13.36 5.79
CA ALA A 14 -17.06 13.96 6.91
C ALA A 14 -17.78 15.22 6.43
N LEU A 15 -19.10 15.20 6.46
CA LEU A 15 -19.92 16.39 6.24
C LEU A 15 -20.37 16.91 7.60
N LEU A 16 -19.89 18.09 8.00
CA LEU A 16 -20.38 18.83 9.15
C LEU A 16 -21.66 19.57 8.75
N ILE A 17 -22.79 19.23 9.39
CA ILE A 17 -23.99 20.07 9.35
C ILE A 17 -24.35 20.44 10.80
N ALA A 18 -24.23 21.71 11.10
CA ALA A 18 -24.78 22.32 12.31
C ALA A 18 -26.25 22.64 12.09
N GLY A 19 -27.08 22.36 13.07
CA GLY A 19 -28.47 22.77 13.04
C GLY A 19 -29.28 22.30 14.25
N SER A 20 -29.52 23.19 15.19
CA SER A 20 -30.34 23.02 16.38
C SER A 20 -31.81 22.84 16.07
N ALA A 21 -32.48 21.90 16.72
CA ALA A 21 -33.88 22.03 17.12
C ALA A 21 -34.25 20.97 18.18
N LEU A 22 -34.62 21.45 19.35
CA LEU A 22 -35.19 20.66 20.41
C LEU A 22 -36.60 20.19 20.01
N ALA A 23 -36.81 18.88 19.95
CA ALA A 23 -38.11 18.26 19.94
C ALA A 23 -38.16 17.09 20.91
N THR A 24 -38.95 17.24 21.96
CA THR A 24 -39.28 16.20 22.93
C THR A 24 -40.14 15.13 22.28
N ILE A 25 -39.66 13.88 22.26
CA ILE A 25 -40.43 12.71 21.78
C ILE A 25 -40.55 11.69 22.91
N PRO A 26 -41.75 11.10 23.12
CA PRO A 26 -42.05 10.26 24.26
C PRO A 26 -41.37 8.86 24.16
N PHE A 27 -41.14 8.32 25.32
CA PHE A 27 -40.62 6.98 25.57
C PHE A 27 -41.46 5.93 24.82
N ALA A 28 -40.93 5.41 23.73
CA ALA A 28 -41.46 4.21 23.07
C ALA A 28 -40.53 3.04 23.40
N THR A 29 -41.13 2.00 23.94
CA THR A 29 -40.58 0.71 24.29
C THR A 29 -39.59 0.20 23.25
N GLN A 30 -38.33 -0.04 23.69
CA GLN A 30 -37.32 -0.70 22.90
C GLN A 30 -37.74 -2.14 22.62
N HIS A 31 -38.18 -2.38 21.43
CA HIS A 31 -38.19 -3.70 20.85
C HIS A 31 -36.73 -4.07 20.58
N ALA A 32 -36.33 -5.22 21.08
CA ALA A 32 -35.03 -5.79 20.81
C ALA A 32 -34.76 -5.70 19.30
N SER A 33 -33.85 -4.83 18.93
CA SER A 33 -33.35 -4.72 17.57
C SER A 33 -32.78 -6.06 17.20
N ALA A 34 -33.34 -6.69 16.19
CA ALA A 34 -32.71 -7.82 15.53
C ALA A 34 -31.26 -7.43 15.25
N ALA A 35 -30.33 -8.25 15.70
CA ALA A 35 -28.93 -8.04 15.47
C ALA A 35 -28.73 -7.76 13.98
N GLU A 36 -28.38 -6.52 13.64
CA GLU A 36 -27.88 -6.21 12.33
C GLU A 36 -26.70 -7.15 12.09
N SER A 37 -26.89 -8.12 11.21
CA SER A 37 -25.80 -8.94 10.73
C SER A 37 -24.90 -8.05 9.90
N VAL A 38 -24.02 -7.30 10.56
CA VAL A 38 -22.92 -6.61 9.90
C VAL A 38 -22.06 -7.72 9.32
N THR A 39 -22.21 -7.96 8.03
CA THR A 39 -21.32 -8.84 7.29
C THR A 39 -19.96 -8.15 7.27
N ARG A 40 -19.18 -8.37 8.34
CA ARG A 40 -17.78 -7.97 8.39
C ARG A 40 -17.03 -8.91 7.46
N PHE A 41 -16.70 -8.42 6.27
CA PHE A 41 -15.70 -9.06 5.44
C PHE A 41 -14.34 -8.87 6.13
N GLY A 42 -13.75 -9.97 6.59
CA GLY A 42 -12.48 -10.00 7.31
C GLY A 42 -12.64 -10.15 8.83
N SER A 43 -11.68 -10.81 9.43
CA SER A 43 -11.62 -10.91 10.90
C SER A 43 -11.16 -9.58 11.50
N THR A 44 -11.46 -9.36 12.78
CA THR A 44 -10.93 -8.22 13.54
C THR A 44 -9.41 -8.25 13.57
N ARG A 45 -8.77 -9.42 13.71
CA ARG A 45 -7.32 -9.58 13.72
C ARG A 45 -6.67 -9.20 12.38
N ALA A 46 -7.29 -9.53 11.24
CA ALA A 46 -6.80 -9.09 9.94
C ALA A 46 -6.87 -7.56 9.79
N GLN A 47 -7.90 -6.92 10.35
CA GLN A 47 -8.00 -5.46 10.40
C GLN A 47 -6.93 -4.86 11.31
N ASP A 48 -6.68 -5.46 12.47
CA ASP A 48 -5.64 -5.00 13.40
C ASP A 48 -4.24 -5.19 12.81
N CYS A 49 -4.00 -6.29 12.07
CA CYS A 49 -2.78 -6.50 11.28
C CYS A 49 -2.60 -5.40 10.23
N PHE A 50 -3.66 -5.04 9.50
CA PHE A 50 -3.63 -3.92 8.56
C PHE A 50 -3.27 -2.60 9.24
N HIS A 51 -3.92 -2.26 10.36
CA HIS A 51 -3.63 -1.03 11.09
C HIS A 51 -2.20 -0.99 11.64
N ALA A 52 -1.67 -2.12 12.08
CA ALA A 52 -0.28 -2.22 12.51
C ALA A 52 0.70 -1.96 11.36
N ALA A 53 0.43 -2.48 10.16
CA ALA A 53 1.23 -2.24 8.98
C ALA A 53 1.12 -0.79 8.48
N ASP A 54 -0.10 -0.22 8.48
CA ASP A 54 -0.40 1.14 8.06
C ASP A 54 0.27 2.19 8.97
N ALA A 55 0.48 1.87 10.24
CA ALA A 55 1.22 2.72 11.17
C ALA A 55 2.71 2.90 10.81
N HIS A 56 3.26 2.10 9.89
CA HIS A 56 4.64 2.15 9.39
C HIS A 56 5.70 2.16 10.50
N ARG A 57 5.46 1.45 11.60
CA ARG A 57 6.39 1.33 12.74
C ARG A 57 6.73 -0.14 13.01
N PRO A 58 7.99 -0.44 13.37
CA PRO A 58 8.36 -1.80 13.76
C PRO A 58 7.48 -2.28 14.92
N SER A 59 6.77 -3.40 14.73
CA SER A 59 5.87 -3.96 15.73
C SER A 59 5.93 -5.49 15.74
N ARG A 60 6.48 -6.05 16.82
CA ARG A 60 6.43 -7.50 17.07
C ARG A 60 5.01 -7.96 17.35
N GLU A 61 4.26 -7.15 18.09
CA GLU A 61 2.85 -7.40 18.38
C GLU A 61 2.01 -7.38 17.08
N GLY A 62 2.28 -6.42 16.18
CA GLY A 62 1.64 -6.39 14.87
C GLY A 62 1.89 -7.66 14.05
N ILE A 63 3.13 -8.18 14.05
CA ILE A 63 3.43 -9.47 13.40
C ILE A 63 2.65 -10.60 14.05
N ALA A 64 2.64 -10.69 15.40
CA ALA A 64 1.90 -11.72 16.11
C ALA A 64 0.38 -11.66 15.82
N THR A 65 -0.17 -10.45 15.70
CA THR A 65 -1.57 -10.25 15.30
C THR A 65 -1.84 -10.76 13.88
N CYS A 66 -0.93 -10.49 12.93
CA CYS A 66 -1.03 -11.05 11.60
C CYS A 66 -0.92 -12.59 11.59
N ASP A 67 -0.02 -13.14 12.40
CA ASP A 67 0.15 -14.61 12.55
C ASP A 67 -1.14 -15.25 13.10
N ALA A 68 -1.74 -14.65 14.12
CA ALA A 68 -3.01 -15.12 14.68
C ALA A 68 -4.14 -15.05 13.64
N ALA A 69 -4.24 -13.96 12.85
CA ALA A 69 -5.22 -13.85 11.79
C ALA A 69 -5.03 -14.93 10.72
N LEU A 70 -3.79 -15.22 10.33
CA LEU A 70 -3.48 -16.23 9.32
C LEU A 70 -3.71 -17.65 9.76
N SER A 71 -3.59 -17.95 11.06
CA SER A 71 -3.71 -19.30 11.63
C SER A 71 -5.11 -19.63 12.14
N GLU A 72 -5.80 -18.66 12.75
CA GLU A 72 -7.02 -18.90 13.50
C GLU A 72 -8.29 -18.42 12.80
N ASP A 73 -8.17 -17.45 11.88
CA ASP A 73 -9.32 -16.84 11.25
C ASP A 73 -9.70 -17.51 9.93
N LEU A 74 -11.01 -17.60 9.68
CA LEU A 74 -11.55 -18.00 8.37
C LEU A 74 -11.48 -16.81 7.41
N LEU A 75 -10.32 -16.64 6.77
CA LEU A 75 -10.08 -15.57 5.83
C LEU A 75 -10.46 -15.98 4.40
N SER A 76 -11.06 -15.07 3.64
CA SER A 76 -11.15 -15.23 2.19
C SER A 76 -9.74 -15.28 1.57
N LYS A 77 -9.60 -15.77 0.32
CA LYS A 77 -8.31 -15.74 -0.38
C LYS A 77 -7.74 -14.33 -0.46
N ALA A 78 -8.58 -13.34 -0.72
CA ALA A 78 -8.18 -11.94 -0.82
C ALA A 78 -7.71 -11.38 0.53
N ASP A 79 -8.46 -11.65 1.62
CA ASP A 79 -8.07 -11.18 2.96
C ASP A 79 -6.79 -11.88 3.44
N ARG A 80 -6.65 -13.17 3.17
CA ARG A 80 -5.42 -13.91 3.49
C ARG A 80 -4.22 -13.35 2.73
N ALA A 81 -4.36 -13.07 1.44
CA ALA A 81 -3.30 -12.46 0.64
C ALA A 81 -2.94 -11.06 1.16
N ALA A 82 -3.93 -10.22 1.47
CA ALA A 82 -3.71 -8.90 2.05
C ALA A 82 -3.03 -8.97 3.43
N THR A 83 -3.43 -9.92 4.28
CA THR A 83 -2.82 -10.12 5.60
C THR A 83 -1.36 -10.56 5.48
N LEU A 84 -1.03 -11.42 4.50
CA LEU A 84 0.36 -11.78 4.19
C LEU A 84 1.17 -10.56 3.76
N VAL A 85 0.64 -9.71 2.87
CA VAL A 85 1.32 -8.47 2.48
C VAL A 85 1.55 -7.55 3.67
N ASN A 86 0.57 -7.37 4.54
CA ASN A 86 0.69 -6.55 5.73
C ASN A 86 1.76 -7.10 6.70
N ARG A 87 1.82 -8.43 6.90
CA ARG A 87 2.87 -9.06 7.69
C ARG A 87 4.24 -8.86 7.06
N GLY A 88 4.35 -8.98 5.74
CA GLY A 88 5.57 -8.70 5.00
C GLY A 88 6.06 -7.26 5.19
N ILE A 89 5.17 -6.26 5.17
CA ILE A 89 5.52 -4.87 5.46
C ILE A 89 6.11 -4.73 6.88
N LEU A 90 5.47 -5.32 7.88
CA LEU A 90 5.96 -5.30 9.26
C LEU A 90 7.32 -6.01 9.40
N ARG A 91 7.55 -7.10 8.66
CA ARG A 91 8.84 -7.81 8.61
C ARG A 91 9.94 -6.94 8.01
N VAL A 92 9.67 -6.22 6.91
CA VAL A 92 10.62 -5.25 6.33
C VAL A 92 11.02 -4.19 7.36
N LEU A 93 10.06 -3.66 8.12
CA LEU A 93 10.33 -2.68 9.18
C LEU A 93 11.19 -3.26 10.31
N GLN A 94 11.16 -4.57 10.52
CA GLN A 94 12.04 -5.31 11.45
C GLN A 94 13.31 -5.84 10.80
N LYS A 95 13.58 -5.49 9.54
CA LYS A 95 14.75 -5.93 8.76
C LYS A 95 14.74 -7.44 8.41
N ASP A 96 13.61 -8.12 8.56
CA ASP A 96 13.39 -9.49 8.08
C ASP A 96 12.94 -9.46 6.62
N ASN A 97 13.87 -9.17 5.72
CA ASN A 97 13.59 -9.09 4.29
C ASN A 97 13.25 -10.46 3.69
N GLU A 98 13.85 -11.53 4.18
CA GLU A 98 13.59 -12.90 3.68
C GLU A 98 12.16 -13.33 4.01
N GLY A 99 11.74 -13.16 5.26
CA GLY A 99 10.37 -13.43 5.68
C GLY A 99 9.36 -12.57 4.93
N ALA A 100 9.68 -11.30 4.66
CA ALA A 100 8.82 -10.42 3.89
C ALA A 100 8.66 -10.91 2.43
N LEU A 101 9.75 -11.29 1.76
CA LEU A 101 9.72 -11.83 0.40
C LEU A 101 8.89 -13.12 0.33
N ALA A 102 9.01 -13.99 1.33
CA ALA A 102 8.20 -15.20 1.43
C ALA A 102 6.69 -14.87 1.58
N ASP A 103 6.34 -13.89 2.39
CA ASP A 103 4.98 -13.43 2.57
C ASP A 103 4.39 -12.83 1.28
N TYR A 104 5.14 -11.99 0.59
CA TYR A 104 4.69 -11.43 -0.69
C TYR A 104 4.51 -12.52 -1.75
N ALA A 105 5.42 -13.49 -1.82
CA ALA A 105 5.28 -14.62 -2.73
C ALA A 105 4.04 -15.48 -2.40
N ALA A 106 3.78 -15.75 -1.12
CA ALA A 106 2.58 -16.48 -0.70
C ALA A 106 1.29 -15.70 -1.00
N GLY A 107 1.30 -14.37 -0.81
CA GLY A 107 0.19 -13.50 -1.19
C GLY A 107 -0.12 -13.57 -2.68
N LEU A 108 0.91 -13.49 -3.52
CA LEU A 108 0.79 -13.58 -4.98
C LEU A 108 0.38 -14.96 -5.48
N ALA A 109 0.73 -16.03 -4.76
CA ALA A 109 0.23 -17.37 -5.07
C ALA A 109 -1.30 -17.49 -4.85
N LEU A 110 -1.85 -16.73 -3.92
CA LEU A 110 -3.29 -16.65 -3.66
C LEU A 110 -3.99 -15.70 -4.64
N VAL A 111 -3.41 -14.52 -4.87
CA VAL A 111 -3.97 -13.44 -5.70
C VAL A 111 -2.87 -12.96 -6.65
N PRO A 112 -2.78 -13.52 -7.87
CA PRO A 112 -1.68 -13.26 -8.81
C PRO A 112 -1.60 -11.82 -9.35
N ASP A 113 -2.67 -11.05 -9.25
CA ASP A 113 -2.77 -9.63 -9.65
C ASP A 113 -2.74 -8.65 -8.47
N LEU A 114 -2.26 -9.09 -7.30
CA LEU A 114 -2.16 -8.26 -6.11
C LEU A 114 -1.04 -7.21 -6.27
N ALA A 115 -1.41 -6.06 -6.84
CA ALA A 115 -0.52 -4.98 -7.21
C ALA A 115 0.44 -4.55 -6.10
N ASP A 116 -0.08 -4.37 -4.87
CA ASP A 116 0.71 -3.91 -3.73
C ASP A 116 1.77 -4.94 -3.29
N ALA A 117 1.54 -6.23 -3.50
CA ALA A 117 2.54 -7.25 -3.22
C ALA A 117 3.75 -7.16 -4.16
N TYR A 118 3.51 -6.87 -5.44
CA TYR A 118 4.58 -6.64 -6.41
C TYR A 118 5.38 -5.38 -6.05
N VAL A 119 4.71 -4.27 -5.76
CA VAL A 119 5.41 -3.03 -5.38
C VAL A 119 6.25 -3.23 -4.13
N ASN A 120 5.70 -3.83 -3.08
CA ASN A 120 6.42 -4.06 -1.83
C ASN A 120 7.60 -5.03 -2.01
N ARG A 121 7.46 -6.06 -2.84
CA ARG A 121 8.55 -6.98 -3.20
C ARG A 121 9.66 -6.26 -3.96
N GLY A 122 9.29 -5.41 -4.92
CA GLY A 122 10.21 -4.54 -5.64
C GLY A 122 10.95 -3.58 -4.71
N MET A 123 10.25 -2.97 -3.73
CA MET A 123 10.88 -2.10 -2.73
C MET A 123 11.90 -2.82 -1.84
N VAL A 124 11.72 -4.11 -1.58
CA VAL A 124 12.77 -4.91 -0.92
C VAL A 124 13.98 -5.08 -1.84
N TYR A 125 13.76 -5.40 -3.12
CA TYR A 125 14.85 -5.57 -4.08
C TYR A 125 15.65 -4.29 -4.34
N VAL A 126 15.03 -3.11 -4.31
CA VAL A 126 15.75 -1.81 -4.40
C VAL A 126 16.88 -1.69 -3.38
N ARG A 127 16.74 -2.32 -2.22
CA ARG A 127 17.72 -2.27 -1.12
C ARG A 127 18.80 -3.35 -1.21
N VAL A 128 18.72 -4.23 -2.21
CA VAL A 128 19.64 -5.36 -2.40
C VAL A 128 20.46 -5.11 -3.65
N SER A 129 21.74 -4.83 -3.50
CA SER A 129 22.67 -4.61 -4.61
C SER A 129 22.64 -5.76 -5.61
N GLY A 130 22.56 -5.42 -6.90
CA GLY A 130 22.46 -6.39 -8.00
C GLY A 130 21.03 -6.90 -8.25
N LYS A 131 20.03 -6.35 -7.58
CA LYS A 131 18.61 -6.68 -7.77
C LYS A 131 17.78 -5.53 -8.39
N GLU A 132 18.44 -4.48 -8.86
CA GLU A 132 17.79 -3.26 -9.35
C GLU A 132 16.88 -3.54 -10.56
N THR A 133 17.32 -4.36 -11.50
CA THR A 133 16.49 -4.76 -12.65
C THR A 133 15.25 -5.52 -12.20
N LEU A 134 15.41 -6.46 -11.28
CA LEU A 134 14.28 -7.21 -10.72
C LEU A 134 13.32 -6.30 -9.96
N ALA A 135 13.84 -5.29 -9.24
CA ALA A 135 13.02 -4.28 -8.58
C ALA A 135 12.13 -3.53 -9.59
N ILE A 136 12.72 -3.10 -10.70
CA ILE A 136 11.98 -2.41 -11.77
C ILE A 136 10.89 -3.31 -12.36
N GLU A 137 11.20 -4.57 -12.66
CA GLU A 137 10.23 -5.53 -13.21
C GLU A 137 9.04 -5.74 -12.26
N GLU A 138 9.32 -5.93 -10.99
CA GLU A 138 8.29 -6.11 -9.97
C GLU A 138 7.41 -4.86 -9.82
N ILE A 139 8.02 -3.68 -9.72
CA ILE A 139 7.27 -2.43 -9.59
C ILE A 139 6.44 -2.16 -10.86
N ASN A 140 6.96 -2.46 -12.04
CA ASN A 140 6.19 -2.33 -13.29
C ASN A 140 4.95 -3.23 -13.29
N LYS A 141 5.06 -4.48 -12.80
CA LYS A 141 3.89 -5.35 -12.62
C LYS A 141 2.88 -4.74 -11.66
N GLY A 142 3.34 -4.24 -10.52
CA GLY A 142 2.47 -3.57 -9.55
C GLY A 142 1.75 -2.36 -10.14
N LEU A 143 2.44 -1.54 -10.91
CA LEU A 143 1.85 -0.39 -11.62
C LEU A 143 0.82 -0.85 -12.67
N SER A 144 1.12 -1.91 -13.43
CA SER A 144 0.21 -2.44 -14.46
C SER A 144 -1.08 -3.03 -13.88
N PHE A 145 -1.03 -3.55 -12.65
CA PHE A 145 -2.20 -4.05 -11.93
C PHE A 145 -2.92 -2.98 -11.10
N GLY A 146 -2.47 -1.73 -11.15
CA GLY A 146 -3.12 -0.60 -10.48
C GLY A 146 -2.83 -0.54 -8.98
N SER A 147 -1.55 -0.46 -8.61
CA SER A 147 -1.13 -0.22 -7.22
C SER A 147 -1.86 0.97 -6.61
N ARG A 148 -2.30 0.82 -5.37
CA ARG A 148 -3.04 1.86 -4.64
C ARG A 148 -2.23 3.12 -4.38
N ASP A 149 -0.93 3.00 -4.26
CA ASP A 149 -0.02 4.15 -4.08
C ASP A 149 1.00 4.20 -5.23
N GLU A 150 0.53 4.72 -6.39
CA GLU A 150 1.37 4.94 -7.57
C GLU A 150 2.60 5.79 -7.25
N SER A 151 2.48 6.76 -6.34
CA SER A 151 3.58 7.65 -5.98
C SER A 151 4.73 6.89 -5.29
N VAL A 152 4.40 5.94 -4.41
CA VAL A 152 5.39 5.07 -3.75
C VAL A 152 6.03 4.10 -4.75
N ALA A 153 5.24 3.53 -5.66
CA ALA A 153 5.75 2.65 -6.70
C ALA A 153 6.75 3.38 -7.62
N LEU A 154 6.39 4.56 -8.11
CA LEU A 154 7.27 5.39 -8.94
C LEU A 154 8.54 5.81 -8.19
N PHE A 155 8.42 6.21 -6.93
CA PHE A 155 9.60 6.54 -6.12
C PHE A 155 10.55 5.35 -5.97
N GLY A 156 10.03 4.16 -5.71
CA GLY A 156 10.84 2.93 -5.64
C GLY A 156 11.51 2.60 -6.97
N ARG A 157 10.79 2.77 -8.11
CA ARG A 157 11.36 2.54 -9.43
C ARG A 157 12.43 3.56 -9.78
N ALA A 158 12.25 4.82 -9.38
CA ALA A 158 13.25 5.86 -9.54
C ALA A 158 14.55 5.53 -8.81
N LEU A 159 14.48 5.05 -7.57
CA LEU A 159 15.66 4.59 -6.81
C LEU A 159 16.40 3.46 -7.55
N ALA A 160 15.66 2.50 -8.12
CA ALA A 160 16.27 1.41 -8.89
C ALA A 160 16.90 1.90 -10.20
N TYR A 161 16.25 2.84 -10.91
CA TYR A 161 16.82 3.47 -12.10
C TYR A 161 18.08 4.25 -11.78
N GLU A 162 18.09 5.00 -10.69
CA GLU A 162 19.26 5.77 -10.26
C GLU A 162 20.44 4.84 -9.95
N ALA A 163 20.21 3.73 -9.25
CA ALA A 163 21.22 2.73 -8.95
C ALA A 163 21.84 2.07 -10.22
N LEU A 164 21.06 2.00 -11.32
CA LEU A 164 21.53 1.55 -12.63
C LEU A 164 22.13 2.67 -13.48
N GLY A 165 22.25 3.90 -12.97
CA GLY A 165 22.74 5.06 -13.74
C GLY A 165 21.74 5.58 -14.79
N ARG A 166 20.50 5.12 -14.77
CA ARG A 166 19.42 5.58 -15.66
C ARG A 166 18.81 6.88 -15.14
N VAL A 167 19.64 7.93 -15.11
CA VAL A 167 19.35 9.21 -14.44
C VAL A 167 18.09 9.90 -14.98
N THR A 168 17.86 9.85 -16.28
CA THR A 168 16.70 10.47 -16.93
C THR A 168 15.40 9.79 -16.47
N ASP A 169 15.38 8.46 -16.46
CA ASP A 169 14.22 7.70 -16.04
C ASP A 169 13.91 7.93 -14.54
N ALA A 170 14.96 7.95 -13.72
CA ALA A 170 14.84 8.26 -12.30
C ALA A 170 14.24 9.65 -12.06
N TYR A 171 14.74 10.67 -12.79
CA TYR A 171 14.20 12.03 -12.70
C TYR A 171 12.70 12.10 -13.03
N HIS A 172 12.29 11.45 -14.11
CA HIS A 172 10.88 11.44 -14.51
C HIS A 172 9.98 10.78 -13.47
N ASP A 173 10.40 9.65 -12.92
CA ASP A 173 9.64 8.95 -11.90
C ASP A 173 9.58 9.72 -10.58
N TYR A 174 10.68 10.32 -10.10
CA TYR A 174 10.67 11.19 -8.93
C TYR A 174 9.75 12.40 -9.12
N LYS A 175 9.81 13.03 -10.30
CA LYS A 175 8.96 14.16 -10.64
C LYS A 175 7.49 13.76 -10.57
N ARG A 176 7.14 12.65 -11.21
CA ARG A 176 5.77 12.15 -11.22
C ARG A 176 5.29 11.76 -9.82
N ALA A 177 6.14 11.13 -9.00
CA ALA A 177 5.84 10.83 -7.61
C ALA A 177 5.56 12.08 -6.77
N ALA A 178 6.35 13.16 -6.97
CA ALA A 178 6.16 14.45 -6.30
C ALA A 178 4.86 15.15 -6.73
N GLU A 179 4.48 15.05 -8.00
CA GLU A 179 3.22 15.58 -8.53
C GLU A 179 2.00 14.86 -7.95
N LEU A 180 2.05 13.53 -7.86
CA LEU A 180 0.96 12.72 -7.33
C LEU A 180 0.75 12.91 -5.83
N LYS A 181 1.82 13.18 -5.07
CA LYS A 181 1.77 13.32 -3.61
C LYS A 181 2.56 14.55 -3.15
N PRO A 182 2.02 15.78 -3.37
CA PRO A 182 2.75 17.02 -3.12
C PRO A 182 3.18 17.23 -1.67
N GLN A 183 2.50 16.62 -0.70
CA GLN A 183 2.85 16.69 0.73
C GLN A 183 3.97 15.71 1.13
N TRP A 184 4.40 14.82 0.22
CA TRP A 184 5.47 13.88 0.48
C TRP A 184 6.82 14.44 0.05
N ASP A 185 7.69 14.75 1.00
CA ASP A 185 8.94 15.46 0.75
C ASP A 185 10.05 14.57 0.14
N ALA A 186 9.97 13.24 0.29
CA ALA A 186 11.05 12.36 -0.17
C ALA A 186 11.36 12.53 -1.68
N PRO A 187 10.39 12.47 -2.61
CA PRO A 187 10.68 12.68 -4.03
C PRO A 187 11.25 14.07 -4.34
N LYS A 188 10.81 15.11 -3.62
CA LYS A 188 11.32 16.47 -3.82
C LYS A 188 12.78 16.60 -3.39
N LYS A 189 13.17 15.93 -2.29
CA LYS A 189 14.55 15.90 -1.82
C LYS A 189 15.46 15.23 -2.84
N GLU A 190 15.01 14.12 -3.43
CA GLU A 190 15.78 13.46 -4.49
C GLU A 190 15.87 14.34 -5.73
N LEU A 191 14.78 14.96 -6.18
CA LEU A 191 14.79 15.88 -7.34
C LEU A 191 15.77 17.05 -7.17
N ALA A 192 15.94 17.57 -5.96
CA ALA A 192 16.87 18.67 -5.70
C ALA A 192 18.35 18.30 -5.99
N ARG A 193 18.68 17.03 -6.11
CA ARG A 193 20.02 16.53 -6.46
C ARG A 193 20.28 16.56 -7.98
N PHE A 194 19.24 16.67 -8.79
CA PHE A 194 19.35 16.68 -10.25
C PHE A 194 19.54 18.11 -10.77
N THR A 195 20.56 18.29 -11.59
CA THR A 195 20.74 19.54 -12.38
C THR A 195 20.20 19.32 -13.78
N VAL A 196 19.10 19.99 -14.10
CA VAL A 196 18.55 19.98 -15.48
C VAL A 196 19.37 20.96 -16.31
N ARG A 197 20.21 20.43 -17.21
CA ARG A 197 20.85 21.28 -18.24
C ARG A 197 19.84 21.52 -19.35
N GLY A 198 19.52 22.78 -19.60
CA GLY A 198 18.76 23.17 -20.80
C GLY A 198 19.50 22.79 -22.07
N PRO A 199 18.83 22.82 -23.25
CA PRO A 199 19.51 22.65 -24.53
C PRO A 199 20.64 23.67 -24.62
N ALA A 200 21.81 23.22 -25.14
CA ALA A 200 22.93 24.12 -25.40
C ALA A 200 22.44 25.27 -26.28
N PRO A 201 22.86 26.53 -26.04
CA PRO A 201 22.52 27.60 -26.92
C PRO A 201 23.00 27.24 -28.34
N GLN A 202 22.07 27.34 -29.31
CA GLN A 202 22.42 27.11 -30.69
C GLN A 202 23.39 28.23 -31.08
N ALA A 203 24.56 27.84 -31.53
CA ALA A 203 25.52 28.80 -32.09
C ALA A 203 24.90 29.40 -33.38
N GLU A 204 24.69 30.72 -33.39
CA GLU A 204 24.31 31.51 -34.56
C GLU A 204 25.45 31.57 -35.56
#